data_5456310cc087126d57dc40024cb373e4
#
_entry.id   5456310cc087126d57dc40024cb373e4
#
_cell.length_a   1.000
_cell.length_b   1.000
_cell.length_c   1.000
_cell.angle_alpha   90.00
_cell.angle_beta   90.00
_cell.angle_gamma   90.00
#
_symmetry.space_group_name_H-M   'P 1'
#
loop_
_entity.id
_entity.type
_entity.pdbx_description
1 polymer ?
#
loop_
_entity_poly.entity_id
_entity_poly.type
_entity_poly.pdbx_seq_one_letter_code
_entity_poly.pdbx_strand_id
1 'polypeptide(L)'
;MNCQINTSRLPRFFTFAPLRCLLAMLLMAVAPVAFAEVDDVVKKARVFIESGQAKQAFDLLEPLELARAGDPDFDTALGIAANETKQFTRAVFALERALLVQPDNTRARAELGRSLFAVGDTQGARKLLLETQKGNIPAEASATIDQFLQAIDRAEDEGRSAVRGYVESSIGYDTNINSGPSNANVAVPAFGGLVFTLSKAGLATKDTYVSLGAGLSGRYVVDSRLSLICSLSGLIKDHIKTDNTNSSQIDASAGATYRYEKHEFSGVLQVGTNGLDNTTIRQQAGLVGEWTYRIDGLRQISSYLQWGKLRYPEQIQRDSTRTVLGSSYAHVFPSGLLVYGGGYLGAERPDDDRFGQLGHKLYGVRAGLQFSLSPATALFATLAYENRRYGAVDTLFLVTRKDDQTNLNLGLNWLPAKDWKVSPQLQVTRVKSNIAISDFSRAAALVNVRRDF
;
A
#
# COMPACT_ATOMS: atom_id res chain seq x y z
N MET A 1 14.97 78.53 -1.90
CA MET A 1 16.15 79.34 -2.24
C MET A 1 16.73 78.75 -3.49
N ASN A 2 16.33 79.18 -4.69
CA ASN A 2 16.96 80.20 -5.52
C ASN A 2 18.44 79.91 -5.72
N CYS A 3 18.96 79.63 -6.91
CA CYS A 3 19.12 80.45 -8.10
C CYS A 3 19.73 79.60 -9.18
N GLN A 4 19.18 79.42 -10.38
CA GLN A 4 19.26 80.19 -11.60
C GLN A 4 20.67 80.31 -12.24
N ILE A 5 20.72 79.77 -13.48
CA ILE A 5 21.15 80.33 -14.76
C ILE A 5 22.65 80.59 -14.96
N ASN A 6 23.26 79.98 -16.00
CA ASN A 6 23.64 80.86 -17.16
C ASN A 6 24.06 80.03 -18.39
N THR A 7 23.58 80.53 -19.49
CA THR A 7 23.84 80.16 -20.89
C THR A 7 25.17 80.78 -21.36
N SER A 8 25.89 80.15 -22.29
CA SER A 8 26.27 80.77 -23.53
C SER A 8 27.26 80.01 -24.38
N ARG A 9 26.88 79.87 -25.66
CA ARG A 9 27.62 80.09 -26.89
C ARG A 9 28.27 78.89 -27.60
N LEU A 10 27.63 78.59 -28.70
CA LEU A 10 28.23 77.99 -29.95
C LEU A 10 29.31 78.95 -30.54
N PRO A 11 30.22 78.43 -31.37
CA PRO A 11 29.92 78.50 -32.80
C PRO A 11 30.37 77.33 -33.70
N ARG A 12 29.76 77.34 -34.85
CA ARG A 12 29.89 76.61 -36.08
C ARG A 12 31.33 76.45 -36.62
N PHE A 13 31.65 75.28 -37.28
CA PHE A 13 32.08 75.28 -38.69
C PHE A 13 32.00 73.88 -39.30
N PHE A 14 31.55 73.89 -40.55
CA PHE A 14 31.39 72.91 -41.56
C PHE A 14 32.65 72.07 -41.85
N THR A 15 32.46 70.73 -42.22
CA THR A 15 32.95 70.28 -43.55
C THR A 15 32.27 68.92 -43.89
N PHE A 16 31.81 68.86 -45.15
CA PHE A 16 31.26 67.64 -45.81
C PHE A 16 32.33 66.63 -46.18
N ALA A 17 32.05 65.31 -46.00
CA ALA A 17 32.54 64.20 -46.78
C ALA A 17 31.90 62.87 -46.32
N PRO A 18 31.86 61.80 -47.15
CA PRO A 18 30.73 61.51 -48.02
C PRO A 18 29.99 60.23 -47.63
N LEU A 19 28.76 60.20 -48.05
CA LEU A 19 27.68 59.19 -47.94
C LEU A 19 28.03 57.83 -48.59
N ARG A 20 29.16 57.16 -48.26
CA ARG A 20 29.47 55.83 -48.74
C ARG A 20 29.79 54.75 -47.68
N CYS A 21 29.93 55.11 -46.41
CA CYS A 21 30.21 54.17 -45.32
C CYS A 21 28.97 53.77 -44.52
N LEU A 22 27.80 54.36 -44.73
CA LEU A 22 26.57 54.06 -43.98
C LEU A 22 25.75 52.88 -44.60
N LEU A 23 26.09 52.41 -45.80
CA LEU A 23 25.37 51.32 -46.43
C LEU A 23 26.01 49.92 -46.18
N ALA A 24 27.23 49.91 -45.61
CA ALA A 24 27.92 48.66 -45.27
C ALA A 24 27.67 48.18 -43.82
N MET A 25 27.15 49.03 -42.92
CA MET A 25 26.82 48.65 -41.54
C MET A 25 25.36 48.22 -41.32
N LEU A 26 24.49 48.37 -42.34
CA LEU A 26 23.08 47.98 -42.23
C LEU A 26 22.80 46.56 -42.79
N LEU A 27 23.83 45.84 -43.25
CA LEU A 27 23.71 44.48 -43.80
C LEU A 27 24.24 43.40 -42.87
N MET A 28 24.64 43.70 -41.63
CA MET A 28 25.13 42.72 -40.65
C MET A 28 24.19 42.46 -39.46
N ALA A 29 22.93 42.88 -39.50
CA ALA A 29 22.00 42.73 -38.37
C ALA A 29 20.73 41.91 -38.71
N VAL A 30 20.76 41.07 -39.74
CA VAL A 30 19.77 40.04 -39.93
C VAL A 30 20.54 38.71 -39.84
N ALA A 31 20.92 38.34 -38.61
CA ALA A 31 21.17 36.94 -38.32
C ALA A 31 19.83 36.22 -38.53
N PRO A 32 19.76 35.22 -39.40
CA PRO A 32 18.58 34.38 -39.44
C PRO A 32 18.42 33.82 -38.04
N VAL A 33 17.26 34.06 -37.43
CA VAL A 33 16.81 33.19 -36.29
C VAL A 33 16.71 31.81 -36.93
N ALA A 34 17.80 31.05 -36.85
CA ALA A 34 17.80 29.64 -37.18
C ALA A 34 16.81 29.02 -36.20
N PHE A 35 15.60 28.77 -36.66
CA PHE A 35 14.78 27.72 -36.02
C PHE A 35 15.66 26.48 -36.13
N ALA A 36 16.25 26.10 -35.01
CA ALA A 36 17.03 24.88 -34.91
C ALA A 36 16.09 23.74 -35.30
N GLU A 37 16.28 23.24 -36.54
CA GLU A 37 15.60 22.04 -37.00
C GLU A 37 15.99 20.94 -36.02
N VAL A 38 15.00 20.33 -35.36
CA VAL A 38 15.25 19.28 -34.34
C VAL A 38 16.13 18.23 -35.02
N ASP A 39 17.34 18.09 -34.52
CA ASP A 39 18.39 17.25 -35.04
C ASP A 39 17.88 15.81 -35.27
N ASP A 40 18.20 15.17 -36.38
CA ASP A 40 17.78 13.81 -36.71
C ASP A 40 18.18 12.78 -35.62
N VAL A 41 19.28 13.02 -34.93
CA VAL A 41 19.72 12.16 -33.79
C VAL A 41 18.77 12.27 -32.62
N VAL A 42 18.33 13.49 -32.26
CA VAL A 42 17.37 13.70 -31.17
C VAL A 42 16.00 13.17 -31.52
N LYS A 43 15.55 13.37 -32.78
CA LYS A 43 14.30 12.78 -33.30
C LYS A 43 14.31 11.27 -33.19
N LYS A 44 15.41 10.63 -33.63
CA LYS A 44 15.58 9.17 -33.55
C LYS A 44 15.62 8.66 -32.13
N ALA A 45 16.32 9.37 -31.24
CA ALA A 45 16.35 9.02 -29.82
C ALA A 45 14.95 9.11 -29.15
N ARG A 46 14.15 10.15 -29.48
CA ARG A 46 12.77 10.27 -29.01
C ARG A 46 11.89 9.10 -29.46
N VAL A 47 12.01 8.67 -30.75
CA VAL A 47 11.29 7.48 -31.25
C VAL A 47 11.67 6.21 -30.47
N PHE A 48 12.96 6.02 -30.18
CA PHE A 48 13.40 4.90 -29.34
C PHE A 48 12.84 4.95 -27.91
N ILE A 49 12.80 6.14 -27.28
CA ILE A 49 12.21 6.32 -25.95
C ILE A 49 10.72 5.98 -25.98
N GLU A 50 9.97 6.51 -26.92
CA GLU A 50 8.52 6.30 -27.06
C GLU A 50 8.15 4.86 -27.40
N SER A 51 9.03 4.13 -28.10
CA SER A 51 8.87 2.69 -28.37
C SER A 51 9.37 1.77 -27.26
N GLY A 52 9.78 2.31 -26.09
CA GLY A 52 10.30 1.53 -24.95
C GLY A 52 11.74 1.01 -25.15
N GLN A 53 12.45 1.50 -26.17
CA GLN A 53 13.82 1.09 -26.50
C GLN A 53 14.85 2.09 -25.92
N ALA A 54 14.67 2.48 -24.66
CA ALA A 54 15.45 3.52 -24.01
C ALA A 54 16.96 3.24 -23.99
N LYS A 55 17.37 1.97 -23.94
CA LYS A 55 18.79 1.57 -24.04
C LYS A 55 19.39 2.00 -25.37
N GLN A 56 18.68 1.81 -26.49
CA GLN A 56 19.15 2.23 -27.80
C GLN A 56 19.20 3.75 -27.94
N ALA A 57 18.26 4.46 -27.33
CA ALA A 57 18.30 5.91 -27.26
C ALA A 57 19.52 6.40 -26.48
N PHE A 58 19.78 5.77 -25.33
CA PHE A 58 20.93 6.11 -24.49
C PHE A 58 22.27 5.86 -25.23
N ASP A 59 22.45 4.68 -25.80
CA ASP A 59 23.66 4.30 -26.54
C ASP A 59 23.89 5.18 -27.78
N LEU A 60 22.82 5.74 -28.38
CA LEU A 60 22.88 6.69 -29.47
C LEU A 60 23.34 8.08 -29.04
N LEU A 61 22.88 8.55 -27.86
CA LEU A 61 23.13 9.92 -27.39
C LEU A 61 24.43 10.02 -26.58
N GLU A 62 24.78 9.02 -25.78
CA GLU A 62 25.92 9.04 -24.87
C GLU A 62 27.25 9.47 -25.51
N PRO A 63 27.65 8.95 -26.72
CA PRO A 63 28.90 9.35 -27.33
C PRO A 63 28.96 10.82 -27.75
N LEU A 64 27.80 11.45 -27.89
CA LEU A 64 27.66 12.84 -28.36
C LEU A 64 27.53 13.84 -27.22
N GLU A 65 27.47 13.37 -25.93
CA GLU A 65 27.21 14.23 -24.78
C GLU A 65 28.21 15.37 -24.67
N LEU A 66 29.50 15.12 -24.79
CA LEU A 66 30.54 16.17 -24.68
C LEU A 66 30.42 17.24 -25.78
N ALA A 67 30.00 16.86 -26.98
CA ALA A 67 29.86 17.77 -28.11
C ALA A 67 28.54 18.57 -28.09
N ARG A 68 27.50 18.03 -27.40
CA ARG A 68 26.14 18.56 -27.43
C ARG A 68 25.65 19.03 -26.08
N ALA A 69 26.50 19.00 -25.03
CA ALA A 69 26.14 19.47 -23.69
C ALA A 69 25.69 20.96 -23.73
N GLY A 70 24.51 21.24 -23.17
CA GLY A 70 23.86 22.56 -23.19
C GLY A 70 22.85 22.75 -24.33
N ASP A 71 22.68 21.78 -25.22
CA ASP A 71 21.54 21.74 -26.15
C ASP A 71 20.32 21.17 -25.40
N PRO A 72 19.28 21.98 -25.13
CA PRO A 72 18.21 21.58 -24.23
C PRO A 72 17.36 20.40 -24.78
N ASP A 73 17.20 20.28 -26.08
CA ASP A 73 16.50 19.15 -26.69
C ASP A 73 17.29 17.85 -26.59
N PHE A 74 18.62 17.95 -26.81
CA PHE A 74 19.53 16.82 -26.66
C PHE A 74 19.64 16.39 -25.19
N ASP A 75 19.89 17.34 -24.29
CA ASP A 75 20.04 17.05 -22.85
C ASP A 75 18.74 16.52 -22.22
N THR A 76 17.57 16.98 -22.68
CA THR A 76 16.28 16.42 -22.27
C THR A 76 16.14 14.95 -22.73
N ALA A 77 16.44 14.66 -23.99
CA ALA A 77 16.36 13.30 -24.53
C ALA A 77 17.35 12.35 -23.83
N LEU A 78 18.60 12.80 -23.62
CA LEU A 78 19.63 12.06 -22.90
C LEU A 78 19.20 11.78 -21.46
N GLY A 79 18.67 12.78 -20.76
CA GLY A 79 18.20 12.64 -19.38
C GLY A 79 17.05 11.64 -19.25
N ILE A 80 16.08 11.64 -20.17
CA ILE A 80 15.00 10.66 -20.21
C ILE A 80 15.55 9.26 -20.46
N ALA A 81 16.42 9.08 -21.45
CA ALA A 81 17.03 7.80 -21.76
C ALA A 81 17.88 7.27 -20.59
N ALA A 82 18.60 8.14 -19.88
CA ALA A 82 19.37 7.83 -18.68
C ALA A 82 18.46 7.39 -17.51
N ASN A 83 17.32 8.04 -17.31
CA ASN A 83 16.31 7.64 -16.31
C ASN A 83 15.78 6.23 -16.58
N GLU A 84 15.38 5.95 -17.81
CA GLU A 84 14.86 4.64 -18.20
C GLU A 84 15.92 3.53 -18.09
N THR A 85 17.20 3.87 -18.31
CA THR A 85 18.34 2.93 -18.15
C THR A 85 18.89 2.91 -16.72
N LYS A 86 18.23 3.59 -15.75
CA LYS A 86 18.60 3.67 -14.32
C LYS A 86 19.95 4.36 -14.05
N GLN A 87 20.40 5.20 -14.95
CA GLN A 87 21.60 6.03 -14.78
C GLN A 87 21.20 7.40 -14.18
N PHE A 88 20.58 7.38 -13.01
CA PHE A 88 19.89 8.53 -12.43
C PHE A 88 20.80 9.74 -12.18
N THR A 89 22.03 9.53 -11.72
CA THR A 89 22.98 10.64 -11.52
C THR A 89 23.27 11.35 -12.85
N ARG A 90 23.44 10.60 -13.94
CA ARG A 90 23.68 11.19 -15.26
C ARG A 90 22.45 11.91 -15.78
N ALA A 91 21.25 11.34 -15.52
CA ALA A 91 19.99 12.01 -15.84
C ALA A 91 19.85 13.36 -15.14
N VAL A 92 20.23 13.45 -13.85
CA VAL A 92 20.23 14.72 -13.10
C VAL A 92 21.07 15.77 -13.83
N PHE A 93 22.34 15.46 -14.16
CA PHE A 93 23.21 16.42 -14.82
C PHE A 93 22.72 16.86 -16.19
N ALA A 94 22.22 15.94 -17.02
CA ALA A 94 21.69 16.29 -18.34
C ALA A 94 20.43 17.17 -18.24
N LEU A 95 19.50 16.81 -17.35
CA LEU A 95 18.25 17.56 -17.17
C LEU A 95 18.45 18.93 -16.51
N GLU A 96 19.42 19.06 -15.60
CA GLU A 96 19.81 20.36 -15.04
C GLU A 96 20.37 21.28 -16.13
N ARG A 97 21.24 20.77 -17.02
CA ARG A 97 21.75 21.56 -18.17
C ARG A 97 20.61 22.00 -19.10
N ALA A 98 19.66 21.10 -19.40
CA ALA A 98 18.49 21.43 -20.18
C ALA A 98 17.68 22.59 -19.57
N LEU A 99 17.46 22.55 -18.25
CA LEU A 99 16.71 23.56 -17.51
C LEU A 99 17.46 24.87 -17.30
N LEU A 100 18.79 24.87 -17.34
CA LEU A 100 19.58 26.13 -17.36
C LEU A 100 19.34 26.93 -18.62
N VAL A 101 19.07 26.27 -19.75
CA VAL A 101 18.82 26.93 -21.06
C VAL A 101 17.33 27.14 -21.28
N GLN A 102 16.47 26.18 -20.89
CA GLN A 102 15.02 26.24 -21.01
C GLN A 102 14.36 26.01 -19.65
N PRO A 103 14.28 27.02 -18.77
CA PRO A 103 13.70 26.88 -17.42
C PRO A 103 12.23 26.48 -17.41
N ASP A 104 11.50 26.73 -18.48
CA ASP A 104 10.07 26.44 -18.68
C ASP A 104 9.81 25.05 -19.27
N ASN A 105 10.86 24.27 -19.57
CA ASN A 105 10.71 22.91 -20.07
C ASN A 105 10.10 21.99 -19.00
N THR A 106 8.77 21.88 -19.04
CA THR A 106 7.96 21.10 -18.08
C THR A 106 8.33 19.62 -18.08
N ARG A 107 8.67 19.06 -19.26
CA ARG A 107 9.06 17.64 -19.37
C ARG A 107 10.41 17.39 -18.69
N ALA A 108 11.42 18.24 -18.96
CA ALA A 108 12.72 18.12 -18.32
C ALA A 108 12.61 18.27 -16.78
N ARG A 109 11.73 19.18 -16.31
CA ARG A 109 11.50 19.42 -14.87
C ARG A 109 10.86 18.20 -14.19
N ALA A 110 9.86 17.58 -14.80
CA ALA A 110 9.23 16.36 -14.27
C ALA A 110 10.23 15.20 -14.20
N GLU A 111 11.02 15.01 -15.27
CA GLU A 111 12.04 13.96 -15.32
C GLU A 111 13.20 14.19 -14.35
N LEU A 112 13.60 15.44 -14.12
CA LEU A 112 14.57 15.79 -13.08
C LEU A 112 14.03 15.46 -11.68
N GLY A 113 12.76 15.79 -11.41
CA GLY A 113 12.10 15.39 -10.15
C GLY A 113 12.15 13.86 -9.94
N ARG A 114 11.90 13.08 -10.99
CA ARG A 114 12.02 11.61 -10.98
C ARG A 114 13.46 11.18 -10.68
N SER A 115 14.45 11.80 -11.33
CA SER A 115 15.88 11.48 -11.13
C SER A 115 16.32 11.77 -9.70
N LEU A 116 15.97 12.95 -9.16
CA LEU A 116 16.31 13.36 -7.80
C LEU A 116 15.70 12.40 -6.76
N PHE A 117 14.45 11.98 -6.95
CA PHE A 117 13.84 10.97 -6.10
C PHE A 117 14.63 9.65 -6.13
N ALA A 118 15.05 9.20 -7.31
CA ALA A 118 15.80 7.95 -7.48
C ALA A 118 17.20 8.00 -6.85
N VAL A 119 17.86 9.17 -6.80
CA VAL A 119 19.15 9.34 -6.11
C VAL A 119 19.00 9.67 -4.61
N GLY A 120 17.76 9.77 -4.10
CA GLY A 120 17.47 9.96 -2.68
C GLY A 120 17.25 11.41 -2.25
N ASP A 121 17.32 12.39 -3.15
CA ASP A 121 16.94 13.77 -2.85
C ASP A 121 15.42 13.95 -2.95
N THR A 122 14.72 13.50 -1.90
CA THR A 122 13.25 13.56 -1.82
C THR A 122 12.74 14.99 -1.74
N GLN A 123 13.48 15.92 -1.13
CA GLN A 123 13.07 17.31 -0.98
C GLN A 123 13.19 18.07 -2.30
N GLY A 124 14.30 17.92 -3.02
CA GLY A 124 14.47 18.47 -4.36
C GLY A 124 13.44 17.95 -5.34
N ALA A 125 13.22 16.63 -5.32
CA ALA A 125 12.21 15.97 -6.13
C ALA A 125 10.80 16.52 -5.87
N ARG A 126 10.39 16.61 -4.60
CA ARG A 126 9.09 17.16 -4.19
C ARG A 126 8.89 18.58 -4.70
N LYS A 127 9.88 19.44 -4.47
CA LYS A 127 9.81 20.86 -4.89
C LYS A 127 9.57 20.96 -6.40
N LEU A 128 10.37 20.27 -7.21
CA LEU A 128 10.25 20.31 -8.68
C LEU A 128 8.94 19.73 -9.19
N LEU A 129 8.48 18.62 -8.63
CA LEU A 129 7.22 17.99 -9.03
C LEU A 129 6.02 18.88 -8.70
N LEU A 130 5.99 19.52 -7.51
CA LEU A 130 4.94 20.48 -7.15
C LEU A 130 4.97 21.75 -8.02
N GLU A 131 6.16 22.25 -8.38
CA GLU A 131 6.30 23.38 -9.32
C GLU A 131 5.81 23.01 -10.72
N THR A 132 6.09 21.77 -11.17
CA THR A 132 5.61 21.26 -12.45
C THR A 132 4.09 21.17 -12.50
N GLN A 133 3.46 20.74 -11.40
CA GLN A 133 2.01 20.61 -11.29
C GLN A 133 1.25 21.94 -11.34
N LYS A 134 1.89 23.06 -10.94
CA LYS A 134 1.30 24.42 -11.04
C LYS A 134 1.19 24.90 -12.49
N GLY A 135 1.91 24.29 -13.42
CA GLY A 135 1.87 24.57 -14.84
C GLY A 135 0.64 23.96 -15.53
N ASN A 136 0.39 24.38 -16.78
CA ASN A 136 -0.65 23.75 -17.60
C ASN A 136 -0.13 22.43 -18.19
N ILE A 137 -0.34 21.32 -17.47
CA ILE A 137 0.10 19.98 -17.86
C ILE A 137 -1.10 19.08 -18.18
N PRO A 138 -0.94 18.07 -19.08
CA PRO A 138 -1.98 17.08 -19.33
C PRO A 138 -2.38 16.32 -18.07
N ALA A 139 -3.65 15.92 -17.97
CA ALA A 139 -4.18 15.22 -16.81
C ALA A 139 -3.42 13.91 -16.50
N GLU A 140 -2.97 13.18 -17.51
CA GLU A 140 -2.15 11.96 -17.37
C GLU A 140 -0.78 12.25 -16.75
N ALA A 141 -0.14 13.35 -17.14
CA ALA A 141 1.12 13.77 -16.56
C ALA A 141 0.94 14.21 -15.09
N SER A 142 -0.15 14.93 -14.78
CA SER A 142 -0.51 15.28 -13.39
C SER A 142 -0.71 14.03 -12.53
N ALA A 143 -1.44 13.04 -13.01
CA ALA A 143 -1.65 11.78 -12.30
C ALA A 143 -0.33 11.01 -12.04
N THR A 144 0.61 11.05 -12.99
CA THR A 144 1.94 10.46 -12.82
C THR A 144 2.75 11.20 -11.75
N ILE A 145 2.71 12.54 -11.75
CA ILE A 145 3.36 13.36 -10.72
C ILE A 145 2.76 13.07 -9.34
N ASP A 146 1.43 12.93 -9.23
CA ASP A 146 0.77 12.56 -7.96
C ASP A 146 1.27 11.22 -7.42
N GLN A 147 1.50 10.23 -8.30
CA GLN A 147 2.09 8.94 -7.91
C GLN A 147 3.51 9.09 -7.35
N PHE A 148 4.35 9.94 -7.97
CA PHE A 148 5.68 10.23 -7.46
C PHE A 148 5.63 10.98 -6.14
N LEU A 149 4.77 11.98 -5.98
CA LEU A 149 4.58 12.70 -4.71
C LEU A 149 4.14 11.74 -3.59
N GLN A 150 3.22 10.84 -3.87
CA GLN A 150 2.83 9.80 -2.92
C GLN A 150 3.97 8.81 -2.60
N ALA A 151 4.84 8.51 -3.56
CA ALA A 151 6.01 7.68 -3.32
C ALA A 151 7.04 8.40 -2.44
N ILE A 152 7.23 9.71 -2.66
CA ILE A 152 8.06 10.57 -1.81
C ILE A 152 7.48 10.65 -0.39
N ASP A 153 6.16 10.86 -0.24
CA ASP A 153 5.50 10.86 1.07
C ASP A 153 5.77 9.57 1.82
N ARG A 154 5.61 8.43 1.15
CA ARG A 154 5.90 7.12 1.74
C ARG A 154 7.36 6.94 2.14
N ALA A 155 8.30 7.37 1.30
CA ALA A 155 9.73 7.27 1.57
C ALA A 155 10.14 8.15 2.76
N GLU A 156 9.61 9.38 2.84
CA GLU A 156 9.83 10.29 3.96
C GLU A 156 9.20 9.76 5.25
N ASP A 157 7.98 9.23 5.17
CA ASP A 157 7.29 8.61 6.30
C ASP A 157 8.00 7.36 6.82
N GLU A 158 8.61 6.56 5.93
CA GLU A 158 9.42 5.41 6.35
C GLU A 158 10.68 5.81 7.11
N GLY A 159 11.25 6.98 6.83
CA GLY A 159 12.44 7.53 7.47
C GLY A 159 12.16 8.40 8.70
N ARG A 160 10.90 8.61 9.10
CA ARG A 160 10.52 9.48 10.23
C ARG A 160 9.78 8.72 11.31
N SER A 161 9.98 9.19 12.55
CA SER A 161 9.11 8.80 13.67
C SER A 161 7.73 9.40 13.45
N ALA A 162 6.69 8.59 13.58
CA ALA A 162 5.32 9.02 13.35
C ALA A 162 4.36 8.31 14.30
N VAL A 163 3.30 9.01 14.66
CA VAL A 163 2.11 8.43 15.32
C VAL A 163 0.94 8.63 14.37
N ARG A 164 0.18 7.58 14.15
CA ARG A 164 -1.00 7.58 13.30
C ARG A 164 -2.17 7.02 14.08
N GLY A 165 -3.32 7.62 13.91
CA GLY A 165 -4.55 7.17 14.51
C GLY A 165 -5.63 6.96 13.45
N TYR A 166 -6.67 6.22 13.85
CA TYR A 166 -7.89 6.13 13.06
C TYR A 166 -9.10 5.92 13.95
N VAL A 167 -10.24 6.32 13.41
CA VAL A 167 -11.55 5.89 13.88
C VAL A 167 -12.33 5.32 12.72
N GLU A 168 -13.12 4.28 12.98
CA GLU A 168 -13.96 3.66 11.96
C GLU A 168 -15.31 3.25 12.52
N SER A 169 -16.31 3.25 11.67
CA SER A 169 -17.65 2.75 11.96
C SER A 169 -18.14 1.90 10.81
N SER A 170 -18.86 0.83 11.12
CA SER A 170 -19.50 0.01 10.09
C SER A 170 -20.95 -0.24 10.44
N ILE A 171 -21.76 -0.32 9.38
CA ILE A 171 -23.09 -0.92 9.46
C ILE A 171 -23.13 -2.11 8.52
N GLY A 172 -23.70 -3.22 8.97
CA GLY A 172 -23.76 -4.43 8.16
C GLY A 172 -24.92 -5.32 8.52
N TYR A 173 -25.25 -6.20 7.59
CA TYR A 173 -26.22 -7.28 7.77
C TYR A 173 -25.50 -8.62 7.63
N ASP A 174 -25.77 -9.54 8.55
CA ASP A 174 -25.12 -10.82 8.66
C ASP A 174 -26.17 -11.93 8.78
N THR A 175 -26.04 -12.93 7.94
CA THR A 175 -26.99 -14.05 7.86
C THR A 175 -26.78 -15.11 8.93
N ASN A 176 -25.67 -15.05 9.69
CA ASN A 176 -25.32 -16.07 10.69
C ASN A 176 -24.31 -15.51 11.73
N ILE A 177 -24.80 -14.62 12.61
CA ILE A 177 -23.99 -13.90 13.59
C ILE A 177 -23.35 -14.81 14.64
N ASN A 178 -23.99 -15.97 14.94
CA ASN A 178 -23.54 -16.94 15.94
C ASN A 178 -22.78 -18.15 15.35
N SER A 179 -22.54 -18.16 14.00
CA SER A 179 -21.92 -19.29 13.30
C SER A 179 -22.62 -20.64 13.56
N GLY A 180 -23.92 -20.60 13.79
CA GLY A 180 -24.77 -21.75 14.05
C GLY A 180 -25.00 -22.60 12.80
N PRO A 181 -25.25 -23.91 12.95
CA PRO A 181 -25.59 -24.79 11.84
C PRO A 181 -26.96 -24.46 11.26
N SER A 182 -27.18 -24.84 10.00
CA SER A 182 -28.46 -24.67 9.33
C SER A 182 -29.50 -25.76 9.70
N ASN A 183 -29.02 -26.92 10.10
CA ASN A 183 -29.88 -28.05 10.45
C ASN A 183 -30.14 -28.11 11.96
N ALA A 184 -31.44 -28.13 12.33
CA ALA A 184 -31.86 -28.20 13.71
C ALA A 184 -31.66 -29.60 14.33
N ASN A 185 -31.73 -30.63 13.53
CA ASN A 185 -31.68 -32.03 13.98
C ASN A 185 -30.25 -32.58 13.93
N VAL A 186 -29.72 -32.93 15.08
CA VAL A 186 -28.35 -33.44 15.26
C VAL A 186 -28.38 -34.80 15.90
N ALA A 187 -27.94 -35.82 15.17
CA ALA A 187 -27.72 -37.14 15.73
C ALA A 187 -26.44 -37.12 16.56
N VAL A 188 -26.51 -37.67 17.78
CA VAL A 188 -25.37 -37.74 18.71
C VAL A 188 -25.00 -39.24 18.93
N PRO A 189 -23.93 -39.71 18.25
CA PRO A 189 -23.53 -41.14 18.33
C PRO A 189 -23.23 -41.64 19.74
N ALA A 190 -22.68 -40.82 20.61
CA ALA A 190 -22.41 -41.19 22.01
C ALA A 190 -23.69 -41.57 22.80
N PHE A 191 -24.85 -41.13 22.33
CA PHE A 191 -26.15 -41.50 22.88
C PHE A 191 -26.91 -42.50 21.96
N GLY A 192 -26.18 -43.40 21.30
CA GLY A 192 -26.77 -44.38 20.41
C GLY A 192 -27.38 -43.83 19.12
N GLY A 193 -26.97 -42.61 18.73
CA GLY A 193 -27.51 -41.95 17.53
C GLY A 193 -28.83 -41.22 17.76
N LEU A 194 -29.22 -40.96 19.00
CA LEU A 194 -30.42 -40.16 19.32
C LEU A 194 -30.31 -38.80 18.64
N VAL A 195 -31.42 -38.34 18.04
CA VAL A 195 -31.52 -37.07 17.35
C VAL A 195 -31.98 -36.03 18.38
N PHE A 196 -31.13 -35.05 18.59
CA PHE A 196 -31.45 -33.85 19.40
C PHE A 196 -31.87 -32.71 18.48
N THR A 197 -32.90 -32.00 18.86
CA THR A 197 -33.32 -30.77 18.16
C THR A 197 -32.73 -29.56 18.84
N LEU A 198 -31.89 -28.82 18.11
CA LEU A 198 -31.30 -27.57 18.61
C LEU A 198 -32.40 -26.51 18.81
N SER A 199 -32.27 -25.72 19.85
CA SER A 199 -33.11 -24.53 20.05
C SER A 199 -32.87 -23.51 18.95
N LYS A 200 -33.82 -22.58 18.74
CA LYS A 200 -33.68 -21.49 17.77
C LYS A 200 -32.39 -20.65 18.00
N ALA A 201 -31.98 -20.48 19.24
CA ALA A 201 -30.75 -19.76 19.59
C ALA A 201 -29.46 -20.52 19.17
N GLY A 202 -29.53 -21.83 19.05
CA GLY A 202 -28.41 -22.67 18.59
C GLY A 202 -28.28 -22.76 17.06
N LEU A 203 -29.27 -22.26 16.32
CA LEU A 203 -29.29 -22.26 14.86
C LEU A 203 -28.74 -20.95 14.29
N ALA A 204 -28.41 -20.95 12.99
CA ALA A 204 -28.00 -19.79 12.26
C ALA A 204 -28.95 -18.60 12.47
N THR A 205 -28.48 -17.58 13.13
CA THR A 205 -29.25 -16.38 13.46
C THR A 205 -28.76 -15.19 12.64
N LYS A 206 -29.68 -14.49 12.00
CA LYS A 206 -29.40 -13.32 11.17
C LYS A 206 -29.70 -12.04 11.93
N ASP A 207 -28.83 -11.03 11.78
CA ASP A 207 -29.06 -9.72 12.36
C ASP A 207 -28.33 -8.61 11.59
N THR A 208 -28.75 -7.37 11.84
CA THR A 208 -28.03 -6.16 11.46
C THR A 208 -27.14 -5.75 12.63
N TYR A 209 -25.97 -5.23 12.34
CA TYR A 209 -25.06 -4.75 13.36
C TYR A 209 -24.48 -3.37 13.04
N VAL A 210 -24.03 -2.70 14.08
CA VAL A 210 -23.20 -1.52 14.01
C VAL A 210 -21.89 -1.85 14.72
N SER A 211 -20.77 -1.37 14.21
CA SER A 211 -19.49 -1.47 14.90
C SER A 211 -18.78 -0.13 14.95
N LEU A 212 -18.02 0.08 16.01
CA LEU A 212 -17.17 1.24 16.21
C LEU A 212 -15.76 0.74 16.55
N GLY A 213 -14.77 1.22 15.84
CA GLY A 213 -13.37 0.89 16.03
C GLY A 213 -12.50 2.13 16.11
N ALA A 214 -11.41 2.01 16.84
CA ALA A 214 -10.36 3.02 16.89
C ALA A 214 -9.00 2.35 17.06
N GLY A 215 -7.94 3.00 16.59
CA GLY A 215 -6.59 2.51 16.77
C GLY A 215 -5.56 3.61 16.70
N LEU A 216 -4.43 3.36 17.35
CA LEU A 216 -3.22 4.16 17.33
C LEU A 216 -2.05 3.27 16.97
N SER A 217 -1.13 3.78 16.17
CA SER A 217 0.13 3.11 15.86
C SER A 217 1.27 4.12 15.91
N GLY A 218 2.40 3.69 16.45
CA GLY A 218 3.60 4.51 16.57
C GLY A 218 4.78 3.81 15.92
N ARG A 219 5.61 4.59 15.25
CA ARG A 219 6.95 4.21 14.80
C ARG A 219 7.92 5.24 15.34
N TYR A 220 8.96 4.76 16.02
CA TYR A 220 10.10 5.57 16.44
C TYR A 220 11.35 5.09 15.72
N VAL A 221 11.90 5.92 14.87
CA VAL A 221 13.12 5.64 14.10
C VAL A 221 14.32 5.89 15.01
N VAL A 222 15.05 4.83 15.34
CA VAL A 222 16.26 4.89 16.16
C VAL A 222 17.45 5.30 15.29
N ASP A 223 17.57 4.67 14.12
CA ASP A 223 18.57 4.99 13.10
C ASP A 223 18.05 4.57 11.70
N SER A 224 18.92 4.65 10.68
CA SER A 224 18.56 4.31 9.29
C SER A 224 18.13 2.86 9.08
N ARG A 225 18.39 1.96 10.04
CA ARG A 225 18.11 0.52 9.96
C ARG A 225 17.10 0.05 10.98
N LEU A 226 17.10 0.65 12.16
CA LEU A 226 16.31 0.20 13.31
C LEU A 226 15.13 1.15 13.59
N SER A 227 13.94 0.60 13.69
CA SER A 227 12.75 1.31 14.16
C SER A 227 12.04 0.51 15.23
N LEU A 228 11.55 1.18 16.25
CA LEU A 228 10.61 0.61 17.22
C LEU A 228 9.18 0.85 16.73
N ILE A 229 8.32 -0.12 16.92
CA ILE A 229 6.93 -0.05 16.49
C ILE A 229 6.01 -0.46 17.63
N CYS A 230 4.88 0.21 17.73
CA CYS A 230 3.81 -0.17 18.66
C CYS A 230 2.43 0.09 18.05
N SER A 231 1.43 -0.63 18.53
CA SER A 231 0.04 -0.36 18.17
C SER A 231 -0.90 -0.72 19.29
N LEU A 232 -2.05 -0.04 19.33
CA LEU A 232 -3.19 -0.32 20.17
C LEU A 232 -4.44 -0.14 19.34
N SER A 233 -5.37 -1.10 19.38
CA SER A 233 -6.65 -0.98 18.69
C SER A 233 -7.77 -1.59 19.51
N GLY A 234 -8.97 -1.04 19.34
CA GLY A 234 -10.20 -1.54 19.94
C GLY A 234 -11.32 -1.56 18.92
N LEU A 235 -12.20 -2.54 19.02
CA LEU A 235 -13.41 -2.68 18.21
C LEU A 235 -14.54 -3.16 19.11
N ILE A 236 -15.70 -2.51 19.01
CA ILE A 236 -16.97 -3.00 19.55
C ILE A 236 -17.93 -3.23 18.39
N LYS A 237 -18.77 -4.24 18.53
CA LYS A 237 -19.77 -4.61 17.54
C LYS A 237 -21.04 -5.02 18.25
N ASP A 238 -22.11 -4.29 18.00
CA ASP A 238 -23.42 -4.49 18.60
C ASP A 238 -24.45 -4.90 17.54
N HIS A 239 -25.24 -5.92 17.86
CA HIS A 239 -26.32 -6.41 17.04
C HIS A 239 -27.64 -5.75 17.45
N ILE A 240 -28.52 -5.43 16.49
CA ILE A 240 -29.73 -4.64 16.76
C ILE A 240 -30.79 -5.45 17.51
N LYS A 241 -30.85 -6.76 17.32
CA LYS A 241 -31.90 -7.63 17.88
C LYS A 241 -31.38 -8.69 18.84
N THR A 242 -30.08 -8.98 18.81
CA THR A 242 -29.49 -10.15 19.46
C THR A 242 -28.32 -9.74 20.35
N ASP A 243 -28.61 -9.23 21.53
CA ASP A 243 -27.61 -8.63 22.43
C ASP A 243 -26.52 -9.63 22.90
N ASN A 244 -26.89 -10.90 23.12
CA ASN A 244 -25.95 -11.94 23.59
C ASN A 244 -24.86 -12.34 22.56
N THR A 245 -24.82 -11.69 21.41
CA THR A 245 -23.78 -11.85 20.39
C THR A 245 -22.93 -10.58 20.19
N ASN A 246 -23.18 -9.55 20.99
CA ASN A 246 -22.37 -8.34 21.00
C ASN A 246 -20.93 -8.68 21.35
N SER A 247 -19.98 -8.10 20.63
CA SER A 247 -18.58 -8.47 20.76
C SER A 247 -17.67 -7.27 20.91
N SER A 248 -16.58 -7.49 21.64
CA SER A 248 -15.50 -6.51 21.82
C SER A 248 -14.16 -7.16 21.56
N GLN A 249 -13.22 -6.37 21.06
CA GLN A 249 -11.85 -6.78 20.82
C GLN A 249 -10.92 -5.64 21.18
N ILE A 250 -9.83 -5.95 21.90
CA ILE A 250 -8.73 -5.03 22.16
C ILE A 250 -7.45 -5.77 21.85
N ASP A 251 -6.59 -5.16 21.06
CA ASP A 251 -5.28 -5.70 20.71
C ASP A 251 -4.21 -4.64 20.93
N ALA A 252 -3.07 -5.04 21.48
CA ALA A 252 -1.89 -4.22 21.61
C ALA A 252 -0.66 -4.98 21.10
N SER A 253 0.28 -4.25 20.51
CA SER A 253 1.54 -4.82 20.09
C SER A 253 2.70 -3.86 20.29
N ALA A 254 3.91 -4.42 20.49
CA ALA A 254 5.14 -3.65 20.54
C ALA A 254 6.29 -4.50 20.02
N GLY A 255 7.23 -3.89 19.30
CA GLY A 255 8.31 -4.61 18.69
C GLY A 255 9.33 -3.71 18.02
N ALA A 256 10.18 -4.33 17.22
CA ALA A 256 11.21 -3.64 16.45
C ALA A 256 11.26 -4.19 15.02
N THR A 257 11.63 -3.31 14.10
CA THR A 257 11.91 -3.63 12.71
C THR A 257 13.35 -3.26 12.39
N TYR A 258 14.11 -4.20 11.83
CA TYR A 258 15.47 -4.00 11.39
C TYR A 258 15.58 -4.19 9.87
N ARG A 259 16.08 -3.18 9.17
CA ARG A 259 16.23 -3.16 7.71
C ARG A 259 17.70 -3.25 7.32
N TYR A 260 17.99 -4.19 6.44
CA TYR A 260 19.32 -4.35 5.87
C TYR A 260 19.20 -4.61 4.36
N GLU A 261 19.61 -3.64 3.55
CA GLU A 261 19.48 -3.68 2.09
C GLU A 261 18.04 -3.98 1.65
N LYS A 262 17.83 -5.14 1.02
CA LYS A 262 16.53 -5.63 0.55
C LYS A 262 15.77 -6.45 1.58
N HIS A 263 16.38 -6.69 2.75
CA HIS A 263 15.81 -7.49 3.83
C HIS A 263 15.23 -6.61 4.92
N GLU A 264 14.08 -7.00 5.42
CA GLU A 264 13.46 -6.40 6.59
C GLU A 264 13.08 -7.52 7.55
N PHE A 265 13.50 -7.42 8.79
CA PHE A 265 13.19 -8.34 9.88
C PHE A 265 12.35 -7.59 10.91
N SER A 266 11.25 -8.17 11.33
CA SER A 266 10.47 -7.64 12.44
C SER A 266 10.25 -8.68 13.52
N GLY A 267 10.26 -8.24 14.77
CA GLY A 267 9.90 -9.04 15.93
C GLY A 267 8.90 -8.28 16.78
N VAL A 268 7.72 -8.85 17.01
CA VAL A 268 6.61 -8.16 17.64
C VAL A 268 6.00 -9.03 18.74
N LEU A 269 5.89 -8.49 19.95
CA LEU A 269 5.05 -8.99 21.03
C LEU A 269 3.60 -8.54 20.77
N GLN A 270 2.65 -9.45 20.92
CA GLN A 270 1.23 -9.18 20.73
C GLN A 270 0.45 -9.67 21.95
N VAL A 271 -0.48 -8.86 22.42
CA VAL A 271 -1.47 -9.25 23.44
C VAL A 271 -2.85 -8.79 22.96
N GLY A 272 -3.87 -9.56 23.29
CA GLY A 272 -5.23 -9.20 22.91
C GLY A 272 -6.28 -9.89 23.77
N THR A 273 -7.47 -9.34 23.76
CA THR A 273 -8.65 -9.89 24.43
C THR A 273 -9.85 -9.79 23.51
N ASN A 274 -10.68 -10.83 23.54
CA ASN A 274 -11.97 -10.87 22.84
C ASN A 274 -13.08 -11.09 23.87
N GLY A 275 -14.09 -10.26 23.82
CA GLY A 275 -15.29 -10.35 24.62
C GLY A 275 -16.50 -10.74 23.78
N LEU A 276 -17.46 -11.40 24.42
CA LEU A 276 -18.78 -11.69 23.89
C LEU A 276 -19.79 -11.47 25.03
N ASP A 277 -20.85 -10.70 24.79
CA ASP A 277 -21.86 -10.38 25.77
C ASP A 277 -21.26 -9.90 27.11
N ASN A 278 -20.35 -8.92 27.04
CA ASN A 278 -19.59 -8.35 28.17
C ASN A 278 -18.70 -9.34 28.96
N THR A 279 -18.57 -10.57 28.49
CA THR A 279 -17.70 -11.58 29.11
C THR A 279 -16.45 -11.80 28.27
N THR A 280 -15.28 -11.83 28.89
CA THR A 280 -14.03 -12.16 28.22
C THR A 280 -14.01 -13.65 27.83
N ILE A 281 -14.13 -13.95 26.54
CA ILE A 281 -14.16 -15.33 26.05
C ILE A 281 -12.77 -15.86 25.65
N ARG A 282 -11.82 -14.97 25.32
CA ARG A 282 -10.47 -15.35 24.92
C ARG A 282 -9.47 -14.24 25.19
N GLN A 283 -8.32 -14.62 25.73
CA GLN A 283 -7.12 -13.79 25.82
C GLN A 283 -6.00 -14.42 25.00
N GLN A 284 -5.14 -13.61 24.45
CA GLN A 284 -3.99 -14.07 23.68
C GLN A 284 -2.74 -13.28 24.02
N ALA A 285 -1.60 -13.97 24.07
CA ALA A 285 -0.29 -13.35 24.20
C ALA A 285 0.72 -14.13 23.36
N GLY A 286 1.56 -13.47 22.60
CA GLY A 286 2.47 -14.16 21.71
C GLY A 286 3.53 -13.30 21.05
N LEU A 287 4.33 -13.95 20.22
CA LEU A 287 5.42 -13.40 19.44
C LEU A 287 5.16 -13.65 17.95
N VAL A 288 5.45 -12.65 17.14
CA VAL A 288 5.50 -12.78 15.68
C VAL A 288 6.87 -12.32 15.22
N GLY A 289 7.60 -13.21 14.55
CA GLY A 289 8.78 -12.87 13.78
C GLY A 289 8.44 -12.87 12.29
N GLU A 290 8.81 -11.83 11.57
CA GLU A 290 8.60 -11.72 10.13
C GLU A 290 9.91 -11.34 9.42
N TRP A 291 10.13 -11.95 8.27
CA TRP A 291 11.18 -11.60 7.33
C TRP A 291 10.54 -11.25 5.99
N THR A 292 10.87 -10.07 5.49
CA THR A 292 10.45 -9.61 4.16
C THR A 292 11.68 -9.38 3.29
N TYR A 293 11.66 -9.95 2.08
CA TYR A 293 12.65 -9.74 1.04
C TYR A 293 12.05 -8.95 -0.12
N ARG A 294 12.54 -7.74 -0.34
CA ARG A 294 12.12 -6.89 -1.45
C ARG A 294 12.97 -7.22 -2.69
N ILE A 295 12.42 -7.99 -3.61
CA ILE A 295 13.10 -8.36 -4.86
C ILE A 295 13.42 -7.08 -5.65
N ASP A 296 12.43 -6.22 -5.78
CA ASP A 296 12.48 -4.89 -6.35
C ASP A 296 11.34 -4.01 -5.82
N GLY A 297 11.13 -2.82 -6.41
CA GLY A 297 10.05 -1.90 -6.00
C GLY A 297 8.62 -2.41 -6.22
N LEU A 298 8.44 -3.51 -6.96
CA LEU A 298 7.14 -4.05 -7.35
C LEU A 298 6.87 -5.45 -6.76
N ARG A 299 7.91 -6.16 -6.32
CA ARG A 299 7.83 -7.58 -5.93
C ARG A 299 8.47 -7.84 -4.58
N GLN A 300 7.78 -8.58 -3.73
CA GLN A 300 8.31 -8.98 -2.44
C GLN A 300 7.87 -10.38 -2.04
N ILE A 301 8.67 -11.02 -1.20
CA ILE A 301 8.36 -12.25 -0.48
C ILE A 301 8.38 -11.93 1.01
N SER A 302 7.36 -12.38 1.74
CA SER A 302 7.33 -12.30 3.20
C SER A 302 7.13 -13.67 3.80
N SER A 303 7.84 -13.98 4.88
CA SER A 303 7.68 -15.22 5.64
C SER A 303 7.57 -14.89 7.12
N TYR A 304 6.71 -15.57 7.85
CA TYR A 304 6.48 -15.29 9.26
C TYR A 304 6.38 -16.57 10.09
N LEU A 305 6.78 -16.44 11.33
CA LEU A 305 6.55 -17.42 12.40
C LEU A 305 5.79 -16.74 13.52
N GLN A 306 4.63 -17.27 13.85
CA GLN A 306 3.81 -16.85 14.99
C GLN A 306 3.80 -17.94 16.04
N TRP A 307 4.03 -17.56 17.27
CA TRP A 307 3.87 -18.40 18.46
C TRP A 307 3.09 -17.65 19.52
N GLY A 308 2.12 -18.29 20.16
CA GLY A 308 1.32 -17.62 21.19
C GLY A 308 0.50 -18.57 22.04
N LYS A 309 0.16 -18.09 23.22
CA LYS A 309 -0.77 -18.69 24.18
C LYS A 309 -2.16 -18.12 23.96
N LEU A 310 -3.15 -19.01 23.95
CA LEU A 310 -4.57 -18.69 23.96
C LEU A 310 -5.15 -19.16 25.28
N ARG A 311 -5.86 -18.29 25.98
CA ARG A 311 -6.54 -18.58 27.22
C ARG A 311 -8.02 -18.30 27.09
N TYR A 312 -8.84 -19.22 27.61
CA TYR A 312 -10.29 -19.17 27.59
C TYR A 312 -10.81 -19.17 29.03
N PRO A 313 -11.00 -18.01 29.70
CA PRO A 313 -11.32 -17.94 31.12
C PRO A 313 -12.53 -18.77 31.56
N GLU A 314 -13.57 -18.82 30.70
CA GLU A 314 -14.79 -19.60 30.94
C GLU A 314 -14.68 -21.08 30.50
N GLN A 315 -13.62 -21.44 29.77
CA GLN A 315 -13.43 -22.77 29.16
C GLN A 315 -11.96 -23.15 29.21
N ILE A 316 -11.39 -23.29 30.40
CA ILE A 316 -9.95 -23.53 30.62
C ILE A 316 -9.41 -24.76 29.90
N GLN A 317 -10.28 -25.77 29.63
CA GLN A 317 -9.93 -26.95 28.82
C GLN A 317 -9.57 -26.62 27.37
N ARG A 318 -9.87 -25.40 26.89
CA ARG A 318 -9.50 -24.88 25.55
C ARG A 318 -8.19 -24.11 25.57
N ASP A 319 -7.60 -23.88 26.73
CA ASP A 319 -6.30 -23.21 26.82
C ASP A 319 -5.30 -23.96 25.96
N SER A 320 -4.57 -23.22 25.13
CA SER A 320 -3.76 -23.83 24.08
C SER A 320 -2.56 -22.95 23.67
N THR A 321 -1.59 -23.61 23.06
CA THR A 321 -0.46 -22.96 22.40
C THR A 321 -0.63 -23.09 20.90
N ARG A 322 -0.61 -21.97 20.18
CA ARG A 322 -0.70 -21.92 18.72
C ARG A 322 0.65 -21.55 18.11
N THR A 323 1.05 -22.31 17.10
CA THR A 323 2.24 -22.02 16.28
C THR A 323 1.85 -22.06 14.81
N VAL A 324 2.21 -21.03 14.04
CA VAL A 324 1.92 -20.91 12.61
C VAL A 324 3.15 -20.40 11.88
N LEU A 325 3.52 -21.08 10.80
CA LEU A 325 4.55 -20.65 9.85
C LEU A 325 3.88 -20.39 8.51
N GLY A 326 4.18 -19.28 7.87
CA GLY A 326 3.63 -18.95 6.57
C GLY A 326 4.59 -18.18 5.69
N SER A 327 4.31 -18.20 4.39
CA SER A 327 5.03 -17.40 3.39
C SER A 327 4.06 -16.90 2.33
N SER A 328 4.36 -15.73 1.77
CA SER A 328 3.56 -15.09 0.73
C SER A 328 4.45 -14.35 -0.27
N TYR A 329 3.95 -14.21 -1.48
CA TYR A 329 4.51 -13.40 -2.55
C TYR A 329 3.51 -12.32 -2.96
N ALA A 330 3.98 -11.12 -3.20
CA ALA A 330 3.17 -10.01 -3.70
C ALA A 330 3.84 -9.36 -4.92
N HIS A 331 3.01 -8.96 -5.90
CA HIS A 331 3.44 -8.28 -7.12
C HIS A 331 2.48 -7.15 -7.48
N VAL A 332 3.03 -5.97 -7.66
CA VAL A 332 2.33 -4.81 -8.22
C VAL A 332 2.66 -4.71 -9.71
N PHE A 333 1.67 -4.83 -10.58
CA PHE A 333 1.83 -4.69 -12.02
C PHE A 333 1.80 -3.20 -12.43
N PRO A 334 2.42 -2.82 -13.54
CA PRO A 334 2.36 -1.44 -14.05
C PRO A 334 0.94 -0.92 -14.31
N SER A 335 -0.02 -1.83 -14.54
CA SER A 335 -1.45 -1.51 -14.70
C SER A 335 -2.15 -1.07 -13.40
N GLY A 336 -1.44 -0.98 -12.27
CA GLY A 336 -2.04 -0.71 -10.96
C GLY A 336 -2.73 -1.92 -10.31
N LEU A 337 -2.58 -3.12 -10.88
CA LEU A 337 -3.06 -4.37 -10.30
C LEU A 337 -2.03 -4.90 -9.29
N LEU A 338 -2.41 -5.01 -8.01
CA LEU A 338 -1.69 -5.76 -6.99
C LEU A 338 -2.27 -7.16 -6.92
N VAL A 339 -1.42 -8.19 -6.99
CA VAL A 339 -1.78 -9.59 -6.73
C VAL A 339 -0.87 -10.13 -5.64
N TYR A 340 -1.44 -10.88 -4.71
CA TYR A 340 -0.66 -11.61 -3.72
C TYR A 340 -1.22 -13.00 -3.49
N GLY A 341 -0.35 -13.91 -3.09
CA GLY A 341 -0.72 -15.26 -2.72
C GLY A 341 0.29 -15.87 -1.77
N GLY A 342 -0.16 -16.80 -0.93
CA GLY A 342 0.70 -17.45 0.04
C GLY A 342 0.04 -18.65 0.69
N GLY A 343 0.85 -19.42 1.41
CA GLY A 343 0.43 -20.57 2.18
C GLY A 343 0.97 -20.52 3.59
N TYR A 344 0.30 -21.24 4.48
CA TYR A 344 0.72 -21.39 5.87
C TYR A 344 0.35 -22.77 6.40
N LEU A 345 1.07 -23.18 7.43
CA LEU A 345 0.80 -24.40 8.18
C LEU A 345 1.03 -24.12 9.67
N GLY A 346 0.38 -24.89 10.51
CA GLY A 346 0.52 -24.69 11.95
C GLY A 346 -0.17 -25.75 12.78
N ALA A 347 -0.15 -25.53 14.06
CA ALA A 347 -0.84 -26.36 15.04
C ALA A 347 -1.32 -25.52 16.22
N GLU A 348 -2.45 -25.89 16.74
CA GLU A 348 -2.96 -25.44 18.04
C GLU A 348 -3.01 -26.66 18.96
N ARG A 349 -2.22 -26.63 20.03
CA ARG A 349 -2.08 -27.74 20.97
C ARG A 349 -2.73 -27.34 22.30
N PRO A 350 -3.69 -28.10 22.83
CA PRO A 350 -4.22 -27.86 24.15
C PRO A 350 -3.09 -27.91 25.18
N ASP A 351 -3.21 -27.13 26.24
CA ASP A 351 -2.26 -27.16 27.36
C ASP A 351 -2.45 -28.41 28.23
N ASP A 352 -3.64 -29.02 28.16
CA ASP A 352 -3.96 -30.30 28.80
C ASP A 352 -4.23 -31.38 27.74
N ASP A 353 -3.36 -32.37 27.70
CA ASP A 353 -3.41 -33.48 26.72
C ASP A 353 -4.71 -34.29 26.77
N ARG A 354 -5.45 -34.27 27.89
CA ARG A 354 -6.77 -34.93 28.01
C ARG A 354 -7.81 -34.36 27.04
N PHE A 355 -7.59 -33.14 26.56
CA PHE A 355 -8.48 -32.46 25.63
C PHE A 355 -7.93 -32.41 24.19
N GLY A 356 -7.20 -33.44 23.77
CA GLY A 356 -6.61 -33.53 22.44
C GLY A 356 -7.59 -33.31 21.29
N GLN A 357 -8.90 -33.58 21.50
CA GLN A 357 -9.97 -33.29 20.53
C GLN A 357 -10.22 -31.78 20.30
N LEU A 358 -9.71 -30.88 21.14
CA LEU A 358 -9.82 -29.44 20.97
C LEU A 358 -8.64 -28.85 20.20
N GLY A 359 -7.49 -29.55 20.20
CA GLY A 359 -6.33 -29.15 19.42
C GLY A 359 -6.42 -29.62 17.97
N HIS A 360 -5.70 -28.94 17.08
CA HIS A 360 -5.71 -29.29 15.65
C HIS A 360 -4.40 -28.88 14.94
N LYS A 361 -4.10 -29.58 13.86
CA LYS A 361 -3.15 -29.14 12.84
C LYS A 361 -3.92 -28.41 11.76
N LEU A 362 -3.31 -27.40 11.19
CA LEU A 362 -3.93 -26.59 10.14
C LEU A 362 -2.94 -26.36 8.98
N TYR A 363 -3.48 -26.24 7.81
CA TYR A 363 -2.79 -25.67 6.66
C TYR A 363 -3.79 -24.83 5.86
N GLY A 364 -3.30 -23.79 5.23
CA GLY A 364 -4.15 -22.92 4.44
C GLY A 364 -3.41 -22.23 3.32
N VAL A 365 -4.20 -21.73 2.38
CA VAL A 365 -3.73 -20.89 1.28
C VAL A 365 -4.57 -19.60 1.26
N ARG A 366 -3.93 -18.51 0.84
CA ARG A 366 -4.58 -17.22 0.72
C ARG A 366 -4.14 -16.57 -0.58
N ALA A 367 -5.08 -15.99 -1.30
CA ALA A 367 -4.80 -15.18 -2.47
C ALA A 367 -5.66 -13.91 -2.43
N GLY A 368 -5.17 -12.85 -3.01
CA GLY A 368 -5.93 -11.62 -3.14
C GLY A 368 -5.43 -10.76 -4.29
N LEU A 369 -6.30 -9.86 -4.69
CA LEU A 369 -6.01 -8.87 -5.70
C LEU A 369 -6.62 -7.52 -5.30
N GLN A 370 -5.99 -6.45 -5.75
CA GLN A 370 -6.52 -5.10 -5.70
C GLN A 370 -6.25 -4.42 -7.04
N PHE A 371 -7.29 -3.83 -7.62
CA PHE A 371 -7.19 -3.13 -8.89
C PHE A 371 -7.65 -1.68 -8.72
N SER A 372 -6.75 -0.75 -9.02
CA SER A 372 -7.02 0.69 -8.95
C SER A 372 -7.79 1.13 -10.20
N LEU A 373 -9.05 1.49 -10.03
CA LEU A 373 -9.91 2.06 -11.09
C LEU A 373 -9.58 3.54 -11.32
N SER A 374 -9.21 4.24 -10.26
CA SER A 374 -8.78 5.63 -10.25
C SER A 374 -7.88 5.89 -9.04
N PRO A 375 -7.23 7.05 -8.92
CA PRO A 375 -6.47 7.40 -7.71
C PRO A 375 -7.28 7.32 -6.40
N ALA A 376 -8.60 7.53 -6.50
CA ALA A 376 -9.50 7.52 -5.35
C ALA A 376 -10.31 6.23 -5.19
N THR A 377 -10.20 5.26 -6.10
CA THR A 377 -11.10 4.09 -6.10
C THR A 377 -10.34 2.82 -6.47
N ALA A 378 -10.42 1.80 -5.64
CA ALA A 378 -9.84 0.50 -5.89
C ALA A 378 -10.82 -0.63 -5.56
N LEU A 379 -10.94 -1.61 -6.44
CA LEU A 379 -11.63 -2.88 -6.17
C LEU A 379 -10.66 -3.84 -5.50
N PHE A 380 -11.16 -4.67 -4.60
CA PHE A 380 -10.38 -5.75 -4.04
C PHE A 380 -11.19 -7.04 -3.93
N ALA A 381 -10.47 -8.16 -4.00
CA ALA A 381 -11.00 -9.49 -3.72
C ALA A 381 -9.96 -10.30 -2.96
N THR A 382 -10.40 -11.07 -1.96
CA THR A 382 -9.55 -12.03 -1.24
C THR A 382 -10.26 -13.36 -1.11
N LEU A 383 -9.52 -14.43 -1.33
CA LEU A 383 -9.95 -15.81 -1.15
C LEU A 383 -8.99 -16.50 -0.20
N ALA A 384 -9.52 -17.17 0.81
CA ALA A 384 -8.73 -18.00 1.72
C ALA A 384 -9.38 -19.35 1.90
N TYR A 385 -8.56 -20.39 1.93
CA TYR A 385 -8.95 -21.75 2.29
C TYR A 385 -8.08 -22.23 3.43
N GLU A 386 -8.70 -22.84 4.46
CA GLU A 386 -8.01 -23.45 5.59
C GLU A 386 -8.62 -24.80 5.90
N ASN A 387 -7.76 -25.82 6.02
CA ASN A 387 -8.12 -27.16 6.47
C ASN A 387 -7.62 -27.34 7.91
N ARG A 388 -8.49 -27.87 8.77
CA ARG A 388 -8.17 -28.21 10.16
C ARG A 388 -8.40 -29.69 10.39
N ARG A 389 -7.44 -30.35 11.00
CA ARG A 389 -7.48 -31.76 11.41
C ARG A 389 -7.28 -31.84 12.91
N TYR A 390 -8.29 -32.23 13.64
CA TYR A 390 -8.28 -32.30 15.10
C TYR A 390 -7.49 -33.50 15.61
N GLY A 391 -7.00 -33.41 16.87
CA GLY A 391 -6.00 -34.31 17.40
C GLY A 391 -6.55 -35.67 17.93
N ALA A 392 -7.81 -35.68 18.35
CA ALA A 392 -8.44 -36.87 18.94
C ALA A 392 -9.91 -37.00 18.54
N VAL A 393 -10.51 -38.10 18.90
CA VAL A 393 -11.93 -38.40 18.67
C VAL A 393 -12.78 -37.48 19.57
N ASP A 394 -13.78 -36.82 18.99
CA ASP A 394 -14.78 -36.06 19.71
C ASP A 394 -15.64 -37.00 20.58
N THR A 395 -15.83 -36.70 21.82
CA THR A 395 -16.51 -37.56 22.81
C THR A 395 -18.01 -37.73 22.55
N LEU A 396 -18.65 -36.75 21.90
CA LEU A 396 -20.09 -36.80 21.60
C LEU A 396 -20.35 -37.39 20.23
N PHE A 397 -19.54 -37.02 19.25
CA PHE A 397 -19.74 -37.43 17.85
C PHE A 397 -18.97 -38.70 17.50
N LEU A 398 -18.09 -39.21 18.34
CA LEU A 398 -17.28 -40.43 18.18
C LEU A 398 -16.49 -40.49 16.86
N VAL A 399 -16.13 -39.33 16.33
CA VAL A 399 -15.29 -39.15 15.14
C VAL A 399 -14.24 -38.09 15.37
N THR A 400 -13.11 -38.18 14.71
CA THR A 400 -12.12 -37.12 14.69
C THR A 400 -12.62 -35.98 13.80
N ARG A 401 -12.79 -34.81 14.35
CA ARG A 401 -13.28 -33.62 13.62
C ARG A 401 -12.34 -33.20 12.50
N LYS A 402 -12.92 -32.79 11.39
CA LYS A 402 -12.25 -32.26 10.21
C LYS A 402 -13.07 -31.10 9.67
N ASP A 403 -12.43 -29.93 9.53
CA ASP A 403 -13.08 -28.74 9.00
C ASP A 403 -12.34 -28.25 7.75
N ASP A 404 -13.11 -27.85 6.77
CA ASP A 404 -12.67 -27.14 5.57
C ASP A 404 -13.35 -25.79 5.53
N GLN A 405 -12.60 -24.72 5.73
CA GLN A 405 -13.13 -23.36 5.74
C GLN A 405 -12.71 -22.61 4.48
N THR A 406 -13.67 -22.00 3.83
CA THR A 406 -13.45 -21.07 2.70
C THR A 406 -14.00 -19.71 3.06
N ASN A 407 -13.21 -18.66 2.85
CA ASN A 407 -13.59 -17.28 3.03
C ASN A 407 -13.39 -16.52 1.72
N LEU A 408 -14.42 -15.83 1.27
CA LEU A 408 -14.37 -14.87 0.16
C LEU A 408 -14.75 -13.49 0.69
N ASN A 409 -13.92 -12.48 0.37
CA ASN A 409 -14.23 -11.09 0.64
C ASN A 409 -14.07 -10.28 -0.65
N LEU A 410 -15.10 -9.56 -1.03
CA LEU A 410 -15.15 -8.67 -2.18
C LEU A 410 -15.48 -7.27 -1.70
N GLY A 411 -14.85 -6.27 -2.26
CA GLY A 411 -15.19 -4.91 -1.87
C GLY A 411 -14.56 -3.85 -2.76
N LEU A 412 -14.91 -2.63 -2.42
CA LEU A 412 -14.41 -1.43 -3.04
C LEU A 412 -13.86 -0.52 -1.94
N ASN A 413 -12.72 0.10 -2.18
CA ASN A 413 -12.20 1.19 -1.38
C ASN A 413 -12.40 2.48 -2.15
N TRP A 414 -13.14 3.42 -1.59
CA TRP A 414 -13.35 4.75 -2.13
C TRP A 414 -12.82 5.80 -1.14
N LEU A 415 -12.00 6.72 -1.65
CA LEU A 415 -11.39 7.82 -0.91
C LEU A 415 -12.10 9.14 -1.30
N PRO A 416 -13.25 9.48 -0.69
CA PRO A 416 -14.03 10.66 -1.07
C PRO A 416 -13.32 11.97 -0.76
N ALA A 417 -12.42 11.97 0.21
CA ALA A 417 -11.61 13.11 0.62
C ALA A 417 -10.30 12.61 1.25
N LYS A 418 -9.36 13.53 1.46
CA LYS A 418 -8.12 13.23 2.20
C LYS A 418 -8.49 12.62 3.56
N ASP A 419 -7.75 11.55 3.93
CA ASP A 419 -7.88 10.83 5.20
C ASP A 419 -9.23 10.11 5.43
N TRP A 420 -10.14 10.11 4.45
CA TRP A 420 -11.40 9.38 4.52
C TRP A 420 -11.42 8.18 3.58
N LYS A 421 -11.92 7.05 4.07
CA LYS A 421 -12.12 5.84 3.29
C LYS A 421 -13.50 5.26 3.55
N VAL A 422 -14.24 4.99 2.48
CA VAL A 422 -15.53 4.30 2.50
C VAL A 422 -15.35 2.97 1.78
N SER A 423 -15.73 1.87 2.43
CA SER A 423 -15.49 0.53 1.92
C SER A 423 -16.75 -0.34 2.03
N PRO A 424 -17.61 -0.38 1.01
CA PRO A 424 -18.64 -1.42 0.89
C PRO A 424 -18.00 -2.78 0.63
N GLN A 425 -18.46 -3.82 1.34
CA GLN A 425 -17.89 -5.16 1.30
C GLN A 425 -18.97 -6.23 1.35
N LEU A 426 -18.69 -7.34 0.70
CA LEU A 426 -19.43 -8.61 0.79
C LEU A 426 -18.47 -9.69 1.29
N GLN A 427 -18.82 -10.34 2.38
CA GLN A 427 -18.04 -11.40 3.00
C GLN A 427 -18.84 -12.70 2.98
N VAL A 428 -18.24 -13.79 2.52
CA VAL A 428 -18.86 -15.11 2.50
C VAL A 428 -17.92 -16.09 3.18
N THR A 429 -18.42 -16.80 4.18
CA THR A 429 -17.70 -17.86 4.87
C THR A 429 -18.48 -19.17 4.73
N ARG A 430 -17.79 -20.25 4.34
CA ARG A 430 -18.31 -21.62 4.38
C ARG A 430 -17.37 -22.47 5.21
N VAL A 431 -17.89 -23.06 6.28
CA VAL A 431 -17.21 -24.10 7.05
C VAL A 431 -17.93 -25.41 6.77
N LYS A 432 -17.24 -26.36 6.13
CA LYS A 432 -17.68 -27.72 5.93
C LYS A 432 -17.03 -28.60 7.00
N SER A 433 -17.84 -29.21 7.86
CA SER A 433 -17.38 -30.08 8.94
C SER A 433 -18.01 -31.46 8.85
N ASN A 434 -17.29 -32.49 9.32
CA ASN A 434 -17.86 -33.81 9.52
C ASN A 434 -18.63 -33.91 10.86
N ILE A 435 -18.68 -32.86 11.65
CA ILE A 435 -19.50 -32.69 12.85
C ILE A 435 -20.61 -31.67 12.55
N ALA A 436 -21.86 -32.12 12.57
CA ALA A 436 -22.99 -31.34 12.08
C ALA A 436 -23.16 -29.95 12.75
N ILE A 437 -22.87 -29.82 14.04
CA ILE A 437 -22.97 -28.55 14.77
C ILE A 437 -21.86 -27.55 14.38
N SER A 438 -20.85 -28.00 13.69
CA SER A 438 -19.73 -27.18 13.24
C SER A 438 -19.79 -26.86 11.74
N ASP A 439 -20.79 -27.37 11.02
CA ASP A 439 -21.02 -27.12 9.59
C ASP A 439 -21.94 -25.93 9.40
N PHE A 440 -21.45 -24.84 8.81
CA PHE A 440 -22.24 -23.63 8.61
C PHE A 440 -21.82 -22.83 7.40
N SER A 441 -22.73 -21.96 6.96
CA SER A 441 -22.50 -20.91 5.98
C SER A 441 -22.85 -19.55 6.60
N ARG A 442 -22.14 -18.51 6.17
CA ARG A 442 -22.35 -17.14 6.61
C ARG A 442 -22.12 -16.19 5.44
N ALA A 443 -22.99 -15.23 5.25
CA ALA A 443 -22.80 -14.11 4.32
C ALA A 443 -23.06 -12.82 5.07
N ALA A 444 -22.19 -11.83 4.90
CA ALA A 444 -22.36 -10.50 5.47
C ALA A 444 -22.10 -9.44 4.40
N ALA A 445 -22.99 -8.45 4.35
CA ALA A 445 -22.82 -7.23 3.56
C ALA A 445 -22.66 -6.06 4.52
N LEU A 446 -21.66 -5.23 4.31
CA LEU A 446 -21.37 -4.10 5.19
C LEU A 446 -20.83 -2.90 4.43
N VAL A 447 -20.95 -1.72 5.03
CA VAL A 447 -20.23 -0.51 4.64
C VAL A 447 -19.41 -0.05 5.84
N ASN A 448 -18.11 0.09 5.64
CA ASN A 448 -17.18 0.65 6.60
C ASN A 448 -16.82 2.08 6.19
N VAL A 449 -16.84 3.00 7.12
CA VAL A 449 -16.36 4.38 6.98
C VAL A 449 -15.24 4.59 7.99
N ARG A 450 -14.08 4.98 7.48
CA ARG A 450 -12.87 5.20 8.29
C ARG A 450 -12.29 6.57 8.02
N ARG A 451 -11.81 7.22 9.08
CA ARG A 451 -11.00 8.42 9.03
C ARG A 451 -9.64 8.15 9.68
N ASP A 452 -8.60 8.42 8.94
CA ASP A 452 -7.21 8.38 9.42
C ASP A 452 -6.75 9.79 9.86
N PHE A 453 -5.79 9.90 10.81
CA PHE A 453 -5.22 11.17 11.31
C PHE A 453 -3.84 10.95 11.94
#